data_10b790dde3003d4ae2c70216d9c3e691
#
_entry.id   10b790dde3003d4ae2c70216d9c3e691
#
_cell.length_a   1.000
_cell.length_b   1.000
_cell.length_c   1.000
_cell.angle_alpha   90.00
_cell.angle_beta   90.00
_cell.angle_gamma   90.00
#
_symmetry.space_group_name_H-M   'P 1'
#
loop_
_entity.id
_entity.type
_entity.pdbx_description
1 polymer ?
#
loop_
_entity_poly.entity_id
_entity_poly.type
_entity_poly.pdbx_seq_one_letter_code
_entity_poly.pdbx_strand_id
1 'polypeptide(L)'
;MVSDLLISSRRNPLVRRLRSLTTRAGRDGEGTVLLEGTHLLQELLLKGAWLQEVIATDHWLERHHQLLENLDQRIPIRRVTEEVLRAALSTVTPDGVACLCPLECFPSPPLEASFQLLLDRIQDPGNLGTLLRTALAADVEAVWLGAGADPLSPKVLRASSGSLLQLPHHRFGPDGEKAVQQMEQKLTCLLYTSDAADEP
;
A
#
# COMPACT_ATOMS: atom_id res chain seq x y z
N MET A 1 -13.01 -14.66 12.48
CA MET A 1 -14.43 -14.83 12.88
C MET A 1 -15.20 -13.59 12.47
N VAL A 2 -16.31 -13.74 11.74
CA VAL A 2 -17.17 -12.60 11.32
C VAL A 2 -17.86 -12.05 12.56
N SER A 3 -17.81 -10.73 12.77
CA SER A 3 -18.50 -10.07 13.88
C SER A 3 -20.01 -10.06 13.63
N ASP A 4 -20.80 -10.41 14.63
CA ASP A 4 -22.28 -10.29 14.57
C ASP A 4 -22.72 -8.81 14.59
N LEU A 5 -21.87 -7.91 15.07
CA LEU A 5 -22.16 -6.48 15.15
C LEU A 5 -21.94 -5.78 13.81
N LEU A 6 -23.01 -5.20 13.23
CA LEU A 6 -22.93 -4.33 12.07
C LEU A 6 -22.65 -2.89 12.50
N ILE A 7 -21.54 -2.30 12.03
CA ILE A 7 -21.19 -0.92 12.27
C ILE A 7 -21.86 -0.04 11.20
N SER A 8 -22.84 0.76 11.61
CA SER A 8 -23.63 1.63 10.72
C SER A 8 -23.38 3.14 10.92
N SER A 9 -22.68 3.52 12.00
CA SER A 9 -22.43 4.93 12.28
C SER A 9 -21.12 5.43 11.70
N ARG A 10 -21.15 6.47 10.87
CA ARG A 10 -19.94 7.16 10.37
C ARG A 10 -19.12 7.86 11.49
N ARG A 11 -19.69 7.99 12.69
CA ARG A 11 -18.98 8.52 13.87
C ARG A 11 -18.24 7.43 14.66
N ASN A 12 -18.35 6.17 14.26
CA ASN A 12 -17.66 5.07 14.92
C ASN A 12 -16.14 5.33 14.96
N PRO A 13 -15.45 5.00 16.08
CA PRO A 13 -13.99 5.13 16.19
C PRO A 13 -13.22 4.44 15.06
N LEU A 14 -13.73 3.34 14.51
CA LEU A 14 -13.15 2.64 13.37
C LEU A 14 -12.96 3.58 12.16
N VAL A 15 -13.93 4.44 11.84
CA VAL A 15 -13.83 5.39 10.73
C VAL A 15 -12.66 6.35 10.92
N ARG A 16 -12.46 6.86 12.14
CA ARG A 16 -11.31 7.73 12.44
C ARG A 16 -9.99 6.99 12.34
N ARG A 17 -9.94 5.76 12.85
CA ARG A 17 -8.76 4.90 12.76
C ARG A 17 -8.37 4.65 11.29
N LEU A 18 -9.30 4.19 10.44
CA LEU A 18 -9.03 3.93 9.03
C LEU A 18 -8.58 5.18 8.28
N ARG A 19 -9.21 6.34 8.57
CA ARG A 19 -8.77 7.61 8.00
C ARG A 19 -7.36 8.01 8.43
N SER A 20 -6.97 7.79 9.68
CA SER A 20 -5.61 8.10 10.13
C SER A 20 -4.57 7.29 9.34
N LEU A 21 -4.87 6.03 9.02
CA LEU A 21 -3.98 5.15 8.25
C LEU A 21 -3.79 5.58 6.79
N THR A 22 -4.59 6.49 6.26
CA THR A 22 -4.33 7.08 4.93
C THR A 22 -3.13 8.03 4.93
N THR A 23 -2.67 8.47 6.11
CA THR A 23 -1.51 9.33 6.29
C THR A 23 -0.29 8.54 6.76
N ARG A 24 0.91 9.02 6.43
CA ARG A 24 2.16 8.41 6.90
C ARG A 24 2.24 8.37 8.41
N ALA A 25 1.98 9.50 9.08
CA ALA A 25 2.05 9.58 10.55
C ALA A 25 1.12 8.59 11.25
N GLY A 26 -0.08 8.36 10.70
CA GLY A 26 -1.01 7.37 11.25
C GLY A 26 -0.51 5.95 11.09
N ARG A 27 0.05 5.60 9.90
CA ARG A 27 0.63 4.28 9.65
C ARG A 27 1.85 4.01 10.53
N ASP A 28 2.79 4.98 10.60
CA ASP A 28 3.99 4.86 11.42
C ASP A 28 3.64 4.73 12.92
N GLY A 29 2.61 5.48 13.38
CA GLY A 29 2.16 5.44 14.77
C GLY A 29 1.45 4.14 15.17
N GLU A 30 0.79 3.47 14.23
CA GLU A 30 0.06 2.21 14.48
C GLU A 30 0.83 0.97 13.99
N GLY A 31 1.89 1.14 13.19
CA GLY A 31 2.61 0.03 12.55
C GLY A 31 1.75 -0.73 11.53
N THR A 32 0.73 -0.07 10.96
CA THR A 32 -0.33 -0.74 10.19
C THR A 32 -0.60 0.00 8.89
N VAL A 33 -0.83 -0.75 7.82
CA VAL A 33 -1.20 -0.23 6.49
C VAL A 33 -2.62 -0.62 6.14
N LEU A 34 -3.38 0.34 5.61
CA LEU A 34 -4.72 0.15 5.07
C LEU A 34 -4.63 -0.17 3.57
N LEU A 35 -5.13 -1.33 3.18
CA LEU A 35 -5.30 -1.78 1.81
C LEU A 35 -6.77 -1.68 1.42
N GLU A 36 -7.07 -0.93 0.36
CA GLU A 36 -8.45 -0.68 -0.10
C GLU A 36 -8.76 -1.54 -1.33
N GLY A 37 -9.76 -2.40 -1.20
CA GLY A 37 -10.33 -3.17 -2.31
C GLY A 37 -9.94 -4.65 -2.36
N THR A 38 -10.76 -5.41 -3.09
CA THR A 38 -10.66 -6.86 -3.23
C THR A 38 -9.32 -7.30 -3.80
N HIS A 39 -8.82 -6.58 -4.82
CA HIS A 39 -7.56 -6.94 -5.48
C HIS A 39 -6.37 -6.89 -4.51
N LEU A 40 -6.25 -5.83 -3.70
CA LEU A 40 -5.15 -5.72 -2.74
C LEU A 40 -5.23 -6.77 -1.62
N LEU A 41 -6.45 -7.13 -1.20
CA LEU A 41 -6.65 -8.24 -0.28
C LEU A 41 -6.19 -9.58 -0.90
N GLN A 42 -6.53 -9.84 -2.16
CA GLN A 42 -6.10 -11.04 -2.88
C GLN A 42 -4.58 -11.11 -3.01
N GLU A 43 -3.91 -10.00 -3.39
CA GLU A 43 -2.46 -9.92 -3.48
C GLU A 43 -1.79 -10.19 -2.13
N LEU A 44 -2.34 -9.64 -1.04
CA LEU A 44 -1.83 -9.88 0.31
C LEU A 44 -1.92 -11.38 0.68
N LEU A 45 -3.05 -12.02 0.38
CA LEU A 45 -3.27 -13.44 0.66
C LEU A 45 -2.39 -14.36 -0.19
N LEU A 46 -2.21 -14.05 -1.47
CA LEU A 46 -1.32 -14.80 -2.38
C LEU A 46 0.13 -14.80 -1.88
N LYS A 47 0.53 -13.74 -1.20
CA LYS A 47 1.86 -13.64 -0.60
C LYS A 47 2.01 -14.36 0.74
N GLY A 48 0.93 -14.89 1.29
CA GLY A 48 0.94 -15.46 2.63
C GLY A 48 1.29 -14.43 3.71
N ALA A 49 1.10 -13.14 3.42
CA ALA A 49 1.41 -12.05 4.32
C ALA A 49 0.38 -11.94 5.46
N TRP A 50 0.81 -11.35 6.56
CA TRP A 50 -0.01 -11.26 7.76
C TRP A 50 -1.18 -10.28 7.58
N LEU A 51 -2.37 -10.84 7.51
CA LEU A 51 -3.61 -10.09 7.54
C LEU A 51 -4.03 -9.89 9.01
N GLN A 52 -4.18 -8.64 9.43
CA GLN A 52 -4.58 -8.29 10.81
C GLN A 52 -6.08 -8.24 10.98
N GLU A 53 -6.80 -7.67 10.03
CA GLU A 53 -8.23 -7.39 10.12
C GLU A 53 -8.83 -7.19 8.73
N VAL A 54 -10.06 -7.66 8.53
CA VAL A 54 -10.88 -7.37 7.34
C VAL A 54 -12.07 -6.51 7.74
N ILE A 55 -12.35 -5.49 6.96
CA ILE A 55 -13.51 -4.61 7.12
C ILE A 55 -14.32 -4.72 5.83
N ALA A 56 -15.54 -5.26 5.91
CA ALA A 56 -16.31 -5.54 4.71
C ALA A 56 -17.81 -5.28 4.88
N THR A 57 -18.47 -5.01 3.76
CA THR A 57 -19.94 -4.93 3.69
C THR A 57 -20.53 -6.33 3.57
N ASP A 58 -21.78 -6.50 4.02
CA ASP A 58 -22.47 -7.79 3.92
C ASP A 58 -22.56 -8.27 2.47
N HIS A 59 -22.87 -7.37 1.54
CA HIS A 59 -22.91 -7.67 0.11
C HIS A 59 -21.57 -8.22 -0.42
N TRP A 60 -20.44 -7.63 0.01
CA TRP A 60 -19.14 -8.14 -0.38
C TRP A 60 -18.85 -9.52 0.22
N LEU A 61 -19.19 -9.73 1.50
CA LEU A 61 -19.00 -11.03 2.20
C LEU A 61 -19.76 -12.16 1.51
N GLU A 62 -21.00 -11.91 1.08
CA GLU A 62 -21.82 -12.89 0.35
C GLU A 62 -21.21 -13.26 -0.99
N ARG A 63 -20.68 -12.28 -1.73
CA ARG A 63 -20.09 -12.51 -3.06
C ARG A 63 -18.72 -13.17 -3.03
N HIS A 64 -17.96 -13.01 -1.96
CA HIS A 64 -16.57 -13.45 -1.85
C HIS A 64 -16.36 -14.50 -0.74
N HIS A 65 -17.40 -15.28 -0.40
CA HIS A 65 -17.32 -16.30 0.65
C HIS A 65 -16.18 -17.30 0.43
N GLN A 66 -15.91 -17.70 -0.82
CA GLN A 66 -14.80 -18.60 -1.15
C GLN A 66 -13.42 -18.03 -0.78
N LEU A 67 -13.24 -16.72 -0.91
CA LEU A 67 -12.00 -16.07 -0.50
C LEU A 67 -11.83 -16.11 1.02
N LEU A 68 -12.95 -16.06 1.75
CA LEU A 68 -12.98 -16.07 3.21
C LEU A 68 -12.77 -17.45 3.82
N GLU A 69 -13.15 -18.53 3.09
CA GLU A 69 -12.97 -19.92 3.55
C GLU A 69 -11.51 -20.28 3.79
N ASN A 70 -10.59 -19.63 3.06
CA ASN A 70 -9.16 -19.83 3.16
C ASN A 70 -8.48 -18.90 4.19
N LEU A 71 -9.23 -18.01 4.84
CA LEU A 71 -8.69 -17.15 5.88
C LEU A 71 -8.54 -17.90 7.21
N ASP A 72 -7.46 -17.58 7.92
CA ASP A 72 -7.31 -18.01 9.31
C ASP A 72 -8.51 -17.50 10.13
N GLN A 73 -9.20 -18.42 10.80
CA GLN A 73 -10.40 -18.10 11.59
C GLN A 73 -10.12 -17.11 12.73
N ARG A 74 -8.88 -16.90 13.11
CA ARG A 74 -8.46 -15.92 14.12
C ARG A 74 -8.52 -14.48 13.59
N ILE A 75 -8.52 -14.27 12.27
CA ILE A 75 -8.59 -12.94 11.68
C ILE A 75 -9.97 -12.35 11.91
N PRO A 76 -10.08 -11.20 12.59
CA PRO A 76 -11.35 -10.53 12.81
C PRO A 76 -11.89 -9.95 11.50
N ILE A 77 -13.16 -10.18 11.23
CA ILE A 77 -13.89 -9.61 10.11
C ILE A 77 -14.97 -8.68 10.69
N ARG A 78 -14.82 -7.38 10.46
CA ARG A 78 -15.80 -6.37 10.89
C ARG A 78 -16.80 -6.09 9.78
N ARG A 79 -18.06 -6.23 10.12
CA ARG A 79 -19.17 -5.89 9.23
C ARG A 79 -19.47 -4.39 9.33
N VAL A 80 -19.54 -3.73 8.18
CA VAL A 80 -19.82 -2.30 8.09
C VAL A 80 -20.85 -2.04 7.00
N THR A 81 -21.60 -0.93 7.12
CA THR A 81 -22.44 -0.48 6.00
C THR A 81 -21.58 0.18 4.92
N GLU A 82 -22.10 0.23 3.68
CA GLU A 82 -21.43 0.94 2.57
C GLU A 82 -21.15 2.42 2.89
N GLU A 83 -22.05 3.07 3.63
CA GLU A 83 -21.85 4.46 4.08
C GLU A 83 -20.65 4.62 5.01
N VAL A 84 -20.46 3.65 5.92
CA VAL A 84 -19.34 3.64 6.84
C VAL A 84 -18.05 3.39 6.08
N LEU A 85 -18.04 2.42 5.18
CA LEU A 85 -16.87 2.12 4.36
C LEU A 85 -16.48 3.30 3.46
N ARG A 86 -17.43 3.90 2.76
CA ARG A 86 -17.22 5.12 1.95
C ARG A 86 -16.72 6.29 2.77
N ALA A 87 -17.18 6.43 4.02
CA ALA A 87 -16.70 7.47 4.92
C ALA A 87 -15.28 7.22 5.45
N ALA A 88 -14.83 5.98 5.49
CA ALA A 88 -13.55 5.56 6.05
C ALA A 88 -12.41 5.55 5.02
N LEU A 89 -12.71 5.22 3.77
CA LEU A 89 -11.72 5.00 2.71
C LEU A 89 -11.46 6.26 1.87
N SER A 90 -10.33 6.24 1.17
CA SER A 90 -9.92 7.34 0.27
C SER A 90 -10.54 7.20 -1.13
N THR A 91 -10.96 6.00 -1.52
CA THR A 91 -11.61 5.76 -2.81
C THR A 91 -13.06 6.26 -2.81
N VAL A 92 -13.48 6.87 -3.93
CA VAL A 92 -14.84 7.42 -4.09
C VAL A 92 -15.90 6.32 -4.16
N THR A 93 -15.56 5.23 -4.82
CA THR A 93 -16.44 4.07 -5.01
C THR A 93 -15.75 2.81 -4.49
N PRO A 94 -15.80 2.54 -3.16
CA PRO A 94 -15.27 1.29 -2.61
C PRO A 94 -16.01 0.08 -3.20
N ASP A 95 -15.27 -1.00 -3.45
CA ASP A 95 -15.84 -2.26 -3.93
C ASP A 95 -16.41 -3.16 -2.83
N GLY A 96 -16.43 -2.67 -1.60
CA GLY A 96 -17.07 -3.33 -0.46
C GLY A 96 -16.11 -3.88 0.59
N VAL A 97 -14.79 -3.80 0.40
CA VAL A 97 -13.79 -4.32 1.35
C VAL A 97 -12.59 -3.41 1.52
N ALA A 98 -12.01 -3.47 2.71
CA ALA A 98 -10.66 -3.03 3.02
C ALA A 98 -10.04 -4.01 4.01
N CYS A 99 -8.71 -4.03 4.07
CA CYS A 99 -8.01 -4.85 5.05
C CYS A 99 -6.81 -4.12 5.66
N LEU A 100 -6.36 -4.62 6.79
CA LEU A 100 -5.21 -4.11 7.52
C LEU A 100 -4.12 -5.16 7.57
N CYS A 101 -2.89 -4.73 7.31
CA CYS A 101 -1.70 -5.56 7.46
C CYS A 101 -0.59 -4.78 8.18
N PRO A 102 0.37 -5.47 8.84
CA PRO A 102 1.53 -4.82 9.43
C PRO A 102 2.40 -4.13 8.38
N LEU A 103 3.13 -3.08 8.76
CA LEU A 103 4.14 -2.45 7.93
C LEU A 103 5.23 -3.44 7.49
N GLU A 104 5.53 -4.43 8.30
CA GLU A 104 6.51 -5.49 8.05
C GLU A 104 6.13 -6.41 6.88
N CYS A 105 4.90 -6.35 6.39
CA CYS A 105 4.49 -7.04 5.16
C CYS A 105 5.14 -6.47 3.90
N PHE A 106 5.70 -5.27 3.98
CA PHE A 106 6.37 -4.60 2.87
C PHE A 106 7.88 -4.86 2.94
N PRO A 107 8.47 -5.52 1.92
CA PRO A 107 9.86 -5.92 1.97
C PRO A 107 10.81 -4.72 1.90
N SER A 108 11.86 -4.78 2.71
CA SER A 108 12.97 -3.84 2.66
C SER A 108 14.03 -4.28 1.65
N PRO A 109 14.78 -3.34 1.04
CA PRO A 109 15.87 -3.66 0.13
C PRO A 109 16.92 -4.58 0.75
N PRO A 110 17.44 -5.57 0.01
CA PRO A 110 18.56 -6.37 0.45
C PRO A 110 19.84 -5.52 0.53
N LEU A 111 20.84 -5.99 1.30
CA LEU A 111 22.13 -5.30 1.42
C LEU A 111 22.89 -5.23 0.08
N GLU A 112 22.73 -6.26 -0.73
CA GLU A 112 23.33 -6.36 -2.06
C GLU A 112 22.22 -6.61 -3.08
N ALA A 113 21.99 -5.62 -3.91
CA ALA A 113 21.07 -5.69 -5.04
C ALA A 113 21.81 -5.27 -6.30
N SER A 114 21.72 -6.09 -7.36
CA SER A 114 22.39 -5.84 -8.64
C SER A 114 21.63 -4.86 -9.50
N PHE A 115 20.29 -4.99 -9.53
CA PHE A 115 19.42 -4.12 -10.28
C PHE A 115 18.57 -3.25 -9.35
N GLN A 116 18.93 -1.98 -9.27
CA GLN A 116 18.31 -1.02 -8.36
C GLN A 116 17.72 0.16 -9.13
N LEU A 117 16.62 0.68 -8.63
CA LEU A 117 15.95 1.86 -9.18
C LEU A 117 15.88 2.96 -8.12
N LEU A 118 16.35 4.16 -8.45
CA LEU A 118 16.15 5.36 -7.65
C LEU A 118 15.08 6.23 -8.27
N LEU A 119 14.03 6.53 -7.51
CA LEU A 119 12.94 7.43 -7.89
C LEU A 119 12.97 8.65 -6.98
N ASP A 120 13.27 9.82 -7.53
CA ASP A 120 13.23 11.08 -6.79
C ASP A 120 12.17 12.03 -7.36
N ARG A 121 11.50 12.76 -6.46
CA ARG A 121 10.51 13.80 -6.76
C ARG A 121 9.34 13.38 -7.65
N ILE A 122 8.98 12.11 -7.67
CA ILE A 122 7.76 11.65 -8.36
C ILE A 122 6.54 12.12 -7.57
N GLN A 123 5.90 13.20 -8.01
CA GLN A 123 4.80 13.85 -7.27
C GLN A 123 3.44 13.19 -7.48
N ASP A 124 3.16 12.70 -8.68
CA ASP A 124 1.86 12.08 -8.97
C ASP A 124 1.81 10.63 -8.45
N PRO A 125 0.84 10.31 -7.56
CA PRO A 125 0.71 8.95 -7.04
C PRO A 125 0.39 7.88 -8.09
N GLY A 126 -0.26 8.26 -9.19
CA GLY A 126 -0.56 7.35 -10.30
C GLY A 126 0.71 6.97 -11.06
N ASN A 127 1.54 7.97 -11.37
CA ASN A 127 2.84 7.76 -12.03
C ASN A 127 3.76 6.92 -11.13
N LEU A 128 3.85 7.25 -9.84
CA LEU A 128 4.64 6.45 -8.91
C LEU A 128 4.16 4.99 -8.88
N GLY A 129 2.85 4.76 -8.76
CA GLY A 129 2.30 3.40 -8.75
C GLY A 129 2.59 2.64 -10.05
N THR A 130 2.51 3.30 -11.20
CA THR A 130 2.84 2.72 -12.51
C THR A 130 4.32 2.33 -12.59
N LEU A 131 5.23 3.22 -12.15
CA LEU A 131 6.66 2.94 -12.11
C LEU A 131 6.98 1.76 -11.21
N LEU A 132 6.40 1.69 -10.02
CA LEU A 132 6.60 0.58 -9.09
C LEU A 132 6.10 -0.76 -9.66
N ARG A 133 4.96 -0.75 -10.32
CA ARG A 133 4.43 -1.94 -11.01
C ARG A 133 5.34 -2.38 -12.16
N THR A 134 5.85 -1.42 -12.94
CA THR A 134 6.79 -1.70 -14.04
C THR A 134 8.12 -2.21 -13.50
N ALA A 135 8.62 -1.62 -12.40
CA ALA A 135 9.85 -2.06 -11.74
C ALA A 135 9.77 -3.53 -11.30
N LEU A 136 8.65 -3.93 -10.67
CA LEU A 136 8.42 -5.33 -10.33
C LEU A 136 8.41 -6.25 -11.55
N ALA A 137 7.74 -5.83 -12.62
CA ALA A 137 7.67 -6.62 -13.86
C ALA A 137 9.02 -6.71 -14.61
N ALA A 138 9.93 -5.78 -14.35
CA ALA A 138 11.29 -5.75 -14.89
C ALA A 138 12.33 -6.42 -13.97
N ASP A 139 11.89 -7.13 -12.94
CA ASP A 139 12.74 -7.81 -11.96
C ASP A 139 13.73 -6.87 -11.23
N VAL A 140 13.31 -5.62 -10.98
CA VAL A 140 14.07 -4.70 -10.12
C VAL A 140 14.13 -5.27 -8.71
N GLU A 141 15.32 -5.41 -8.17
CA GLU A 141 15.57 -6.05 -6.87
C GLU A 141 15.40 -5.07 -5.69
N ALA A 142 15.57 -3.77 -5.92
CA ALA A 142 15.40 -2.74 -4.90
C ALA A 142 14.96 -1.40 -5.49
N VAL A 143 14.01 -0.73 -4.82
CA VAL A 143 13.60 0.62 -5.17
C VAL A 143 13.89 1.57 -4.01
N TRP A 144 14.60 2.64 -4.33
CA TRP A 144 14.92 3.72 -3.39
C TRP A 144 14.07 4.94 -3.74
N LEU A 145 13.36 5.46 -2.76
CA LEU A 145 12.41 6.55 -2.95
C LEU A 145 12.92 7.80 -2.21
N GLY A 146 13.19 8.85 -2.96
CA GLY A 146 13.51 10.17 -2.43
C GLY A 146 12.26 10.94 -2.02
N ALA A 147 12.23 12.23 -2.33
CA ALA A 147 11.07 13.08 -2.13
C ALA A 147 9.92 12.70 -3.08
N GLY A 148 8.71 13.18 -2.80
CA GLY A 148 7.54 12.99 -3.65
C GLY A 148 6.38 12.25 -2.99
N ALA A 149 5.56 11.60 -3.81
CA ALA A 149 4.38 10.88 -3.35
C ALA A 149 4.73 9.77 -2.36
N ASP A 150 3.83 9.54 -1.43
CA ASP A 150 4.00 8.51 -0.42
C ASP A 150 3.68 7.12 -1.02
N PRO A 151 4.66 6.18 -1.04
CA PRO A 151 4.49 4.87 -1.67
C PRO A 151 3.39 4.04 -1.02
N LEU A 152 3.19 4.19 0.29
CA LEU A 152 2.15 3.45 1.02
C LEU A 152 0.83 4.24 1.14
N SER A 153 0.67 5.34 0.41
CA SER A 153 -0.64 5.99 0.33
C SER A 153 -1.63 5.08 -0.42
N PRO A 154 -2.91 5.08 -0.05
CA PRO A 154 -3.91 4.23 -0.69
C PRO A 154 -3.98 4.41 -2.22
N LYS A 155 -3.72 5.62 -2.73
CA LYS A 155 -3.72 5.89 -4.16
C LYS A 155 -2.54 5.21 -4.88
N VAL A 156 -1.34 5.21 -4.30
CA VAL A 156 -0.17 4.52 -4.86
C VAL A 156 -0.35 3.01 -4.76
N LEU A 157 -0.81 2.49 -3.62
CA LEU A 157 -1.05 1.05 -3.43
C LEU A 157 -2.03 0.50 -4.48
N ARG A 158 -3.11 1.21 -4.77
CA ARG A 158 -4.04 0.82 -5.84
C ARG A 158 -3.41 0.94 -7.23
N ALA A 159 -2.72 2.05 -7.52
CA ALA A 159 -2.09 2.27 -8.84
C ALA A 159 -0.97 1.27 -9.13
N SER A 160 -0.26 0.81 -8.10
CA SER A 160 0.77 -0.22 -8.21
C SER A 160 0.21 -1.64 -8.24
N SER A 161 -1.11 -1.82 -8.11
CA SER A 161 -1.76 -3.13 -8.07
C SER A 161 -1.12 -4.10 -7.06
N GLY A 162 -0.72 -3.58 -5.88
CA GLY A 162 -0.11 -4.38 -4.83
C GLY A 162 1.36 -4.78 -5.07
N SER A 163 2.02 -4.26 -6.11
CA SER A 163 3.43 -4.59 -6.39
C SER A 163 4.36 -4.34 -5.20
N LEU A 164 4.06 -3.34 -4.37
CA LEU A 164 4.84 -3.02 -3.17
C LEU A 164 4.84 -4.12 -2.10
N LEU A 165 3.88 -5.04 -2.13
CA LEU A 165 3.90 -6.24 -1.27
C LEU A 165 5.01 -7.23 -1.65
N GLN A 166 5.64 -7.04 -2.82
CA GLN A 166 6.66 -7.93 -3.39
C GLN A 166 7.97 -7.21 -3.67
N LEU A 167 7.89 -5.95 -4.10
CA LEU A 167 9.02 -5.15 -4.52
C LEU A 167 9.73 -4.55 -3.30
N PRO A 168 10.98 -4.95 -3.01
CA PRO A 168 11.74 -4.38 -1.92
C PRO A 168 11.95 -2.87 -2.14
N HIS A 169 11.58 -2.08 -1.15
CA HIS A 169 11.67 -0.64 -1.28
C HIS A 169 11.98 0.07 0.03
N HIS A 170 12.60 1.23 -0.08
CA HIS A 170 12.88 2.10 1.04
C HIS A 170 12.63 3.56 0.67
N ARG A 171 11.94 4.28 1.53
CA ARG A 171 11.77 5.72 1.40
C ARG A 171 12.67 6.44 2.39
N PHE A 172 13.53 7.31 1.86
CA PHE A 172 14.34 8.17 2.69
C PHE A 172 13.50 9.16 3.52
N GLY A 173 14.00 9.51 4.69
CA GLY A 173 13.37 10.48 5.58
C GLY A 173 13.45 11.93 5.06
N PRO A 174 13.09 12.92 5.90
CA PRO A 174 13.13 14.34 5.55
C PRO A 174 14.51 14.84 5.09
N ASP A 175 15.58 14.23 5.59
CA ASP A 175 16.97 14.50 5.17
C ASP A 175 17.39 13.69 3.93
N GLY A 176 16.42 13.18 3.20
CA GLY A 176 16.59 12.27 2.07
C GLY A 176 17.40 12.86 0.91
N GLU A 177 17.48 14.19 0.74
CA GLU A 177 18.30 14.79 -0.32
C GLU A 177 19.78 14.38 -0.23
N LYS A 178 20.36 14.35 0.98
CA LYS A 178 21.73 13.87 1.17
C LYS A 178 21.86 12.37 0.90
N ALA A 179 20.87 11.58 1.30
CA ALA A 179 20.87 10.15 1.06
C ALA A 179 20.70 9.83 -0.43
N VAL A 180 19.84 10.56 -1.15
CA VAL A 180 19.68 10.46 -2.61
C VAL A 180 21.01 10.78 -3.29
N GLN A 181 21.67 11.90 -2.95
CA GLN A 181 22.97 12.27 -3.51
C GLN A 181 24.06 11.23 -3.26
N GLN A 182 24.09 10.62 -2.07
CA GLN A 182 25.02 9.52 -1.78
C GLN A 182 24.71 8.24 -2.59
N MET A 183 23.45 7.95 -2.83
CA MET A 183 23.04 6.84 -3.67
C MET A 183 23.35 7.10 -5.13
N GLU A 184 23.12 8.30 -5.65
CA GLU A 184 23.50 8.71 -7.02
C GLU A 184 24.99 8.49 -7.28
N GLN A 185 25.83 8.79 -6.31
CA GLN A 185 27.28 8.56 -6.42
C GLN A 185 27.70 7.09 -6.41
N LYS A 186 26.87 6.21 -5.81
CA LYS A 186 27.16 4.78 -5.71
C LYS A 186 26.54 3.96 -6.85
N LEU A 187 25.42 4.44 -7.41
CA LEU A 187 24.74 3.76 -8.50
C LEU A 187 25.44 4.11 -9.82
N THR A 188 26.14 3.15 -10.40
CA THR A 188 26.59 3.19 -11.80
C THR A 188 25.42 2.97 -12.77
N CYS A 189 24.21 3.32 -12.39
CA CYS A 189 22.97 2.92 -13.03
C CYS A 189 22.22 4.07 -13.67
N LEU A 190 21.34 3.74 -14.62
CA LEU A 190 20.41 4.64 -15.30
C LEU A 190 19.60 5.47 -14.31
N LEU A 191 19.91 6.76 -14.21
CA LEU A 191 19.12 7.74 -13.47
C LEU A 191 17.97 8.18 -14.38
N TYR A 192 16.74 7.89 -13.99
CA TYR A 192 15.58 8.46 -14.63
C TYR A 192 15.09 9.65 -13.80
N THR A 193 15.27 10.87 -14.32
CA THR A 193 14.71 12.10 -13.75
C THR A 193 13.63 12.63 -14.68
N SER A 194 12.66 13.36 -14.12
CA SER A 194 11.58 13.97 -14.90
C SER A 194 12.08 14.97 -15.96
N ASP A 195 13.30 15.47 -15.82
CA ASP A 195 13.91 16.44 -16.74
C ASP A 195 14.65 15.79 -17.91
N ALA A 196 14.85 14.47 -17.90
CA ALA A 196 15.52 13.76 -18.99
C ALA A 196 14.65 13.65 -20.27
N ALA A 197 13.38 14.04 -20.20
CA ALA A 197 12.47 14.01 -21.34
C ALA A 197 12.48 15.30 -22.19
N ASP A 198 13.15 16.37 -21.75
CA ASP A 198 13.11 17.71 -22.36
C ASP A 198 14.44 18.15 -23.01
N GLU A 199 15.42 17.25 -23.18
CA GLU A 199 16.59 17.59 -23.99
C GLU A 199 16.39 17.22 -25.47
N PRO A 200 16.66 18.17 -26.40
CA PRO A 200 16.35 18.03 -27.84
C PRO A 200 17.25 17.04 -28.59
#